data_396a6cc62a10a1cf7e31970010a4615f
#
_entry.id   396a6cc62a10a1cf7e31970010a4615f
#
_cell.length_a   1.000
_cell.length_b   1.000
_cell.length_c   1.000
_cell.angle_alpha   90.00
_cell.angle_beta   90.00
_cell.angle_gamma   90.00
#
_symmetry.space_group_name_H-M   'P 1'
#
loop_
_entity.id
_entity.type
_entity.pdbx_description
1 polymer ?
#
loop_
_entity_poly.entity_id
_entity_poly.type
_entity_poly.pdbx_seq_one_letter_code
_entity_poly.pdbx_strand_id
1 'polypeptide(L)'
;LLLAAIPYSSIEDSTVTITDADLKAAYDKKKEQFRQYVETRNIKFIDVQVTASPEDRNAIQEEVMEYTEQLAGTPGDYSTLVRAAGSEVPYIDLYYTSKALPTDVVARLDSVSVGGVYGPYYNATDNTINSFKKLATASMPDSVQYRQIQVVAEDAAKTKVLADSIYTAIKGGADFAEIAKKYGQTGESTWISSANYEGAQLDGDNLKYVNTVTTLGKNEMANLSLAQANIILQVMDKKAVKDKYKVAVIKRPVEFSKETYSKAYNDFSQFIASNPTLEKMTANAEDAGYKLLDRNDLYSSEHGIGGIRG
;
A
#
# COMPACT_ATOMS: atom_id res chain seq x y z
N LEU A 1 -45.11 -44.64 -29.76
CA LEU A 1 -43.62 -44.68 -29.65
C LEU A 1 -43.29 -45.64 -28.52
N LEU A 2 -42.60 -46.73 -28.84
CA LEU A 2 -42.08 -47.67 -27.84
C LEU A 2 -40.60 -47.33 -27.64
N LEU A 3 -40.19 -46.98 -26.42
CA LEU A 3 -38.83 -46.69 -26.04
C LEU A 3 -38.33 -47.83 -25.13
N ALA A 4 -37.20 -48.46 -25.48
CA ALA A 4 -36.45 -49.33 -24.59
C ALA A 4 -35.11 -48.69 -24.28
N ALA A 5 -34.77 -48.55 -23.00
CA ALA A 5 -33.49 -48.03 -22.56
C ALA A 5 -32.77 -49.04 -21.67
N ILE A 6 -31.52 -49.33 -22.00
CA ILE A 6 -30.61 -50.12 -21.14
C ILE A 6 -29.58 -49.14 -20.58
N PRO A 7 -29.56 -48.88 -19.26
CA PRO A 7 -28.57 -48.00 -18.69
C PRO A 7 -27.18 -48.67 -18.69
N TYR A 8 -26.14 -47.91 -18.99
CA TYR A 8 -24.74 -48.42 -18.94
C TYR A 8 -24.36 -48.98 -17.57
N SER A 9 -24.98 -48.51 -16.50
CA SER A 9 -24.79 -49.03 -15.15
C SER A 9 -25.30 -50.46 -14.92
N SER A 10 -26.03 -51.05 -15.88
CA SER A 10 -26.43 -52.45 -15.84
C SER A 10 -25.36 -53.41 -16.36
N ILE A 11 -24.27 -52.91 -16.88
CA ILE A 11 -23.12 -53.69 -17.35
C ILE A 11 -22.02 -53.52 -16.30
N GLU A 12 -21.60 -54.61 -15.66
CA GLU A 12 -20.52 -54.60 -14.70
C GLU A 12 -19.18 -54.39 -15.41
N ASP A 13 -18.36 -53.45 -14.90
CA ASP A 13 -17.03 -53.11 -15.46
C ASP A 13 -16.13 -54.37 -15.55
N SER A 14 -16.29 -55.34 -14.65
CA SER A 14 -15.57 -56.61 -14.65
C SER A 14 -15.85 -57.49 -15.88
N THR A 15 -16.96 -57.24 -16.58
CA THR A 15 -17.34 -57.99 -17.79
C THR A 15 -16.76 -57.37 -19.07
N VAL A 16 -16.18 -56.18 -18.99
CA VAL A 16 -15.60 -55.45 -20.13
C VAL A 16 -14.09 -55.66 -20.16
N THR A 17 -13.60 -56.41 -21.10
CA THR A 17 -12.15 -56.58 -21.32
C THR A 17 -11.69 -55.60 -22.40
N ILE A 18 -10.80 -54.66 -22.01
CA ILE A 18 -10.18 -53.71 -22.93
C ILE A 18 -8.82 -54.28 -23.33
N THR A 19 -8.63 -54.48 -24.63
CA THR A 19 -7.36 -54.97 -25.19
C THR A 19 -6.47 -53.81 -25.65
N ASP A 20 -5.16 -54.08 -25.83
CA ASP A 20 -4.24 -53.07 -26.40
C ASP A 20 -4.66 -52.66 -27.83
N ALA A 21 -5.34 -53.54 -28.57
CA ALA A 21 -5.91 -53.22 -29.89
C ALA A 21 -7.05 -52.21 -29.77
N ASP A 22 -7.91 -52.32 -28.75
CA ASP A 22 -9.01 -51.36 -28.49
C ASP A 22 -8.44 -49.99 -28.08
N LEU A 23 -7.44 -49.97 -27.20
CA LEU A 23 -6.75 -48.75 -26.81
C LEU A 23 -6.10 -48.07 -28.00
N LYS A 24 -5.42 -48.83 -28.88
CA LYS A 24 -4.81 -48.31 -30.09
C LYS A 24 -5.84 -47.77 -31.07
N ALA A 25 -6.94 -48.45 -31.26
CA ALA A 25 -8.03 -47.99 -32.14
C ALA A 25 -8.68 -46.71 -31.59
N ALA A 26 -8.90 -46.61 -30.27
CA ALA A 26 -9.41 -45.42 -29.63
C ALA A 26 -8.42 -44.21 -29.72
N TYR A 27 -7.12 -44.50 -29.54
CA TYR A 27 -6.07 -43.50 -29.73
C TYR A 27 -6.02 -42.99 -31.17
N ASP A 28 -5.97 -43.87 -32.16
CA ASP A 28 -5.92 -43.50 -33.57
C ASP A 28 -7.11 -42.66 -34.00
N LYS A 29 -8.28 -42.89 -33.39
CA LYS A 29 -9.50 -42.12 -33.62
C LYS A 29 -9.50 -40.73 -33.02
N LYS A 30 -8.73 -40.54 -31.93
CA LYS A 30 -8.71 -39.29 -31.16
C LYS A 30 -7.39 -38.51 -31.22
N LYS A 31 -6.32 -39.08 -31.78
CA LYS A 31 -4.96 -38.51 -31.74
C LYS A 31 -4.87 -37.09 -32.29
N GLU A 32 -5.68 -36.75 -33.31
CA GLU A 32 -5.68 -35.40 -33.86
C GLU A 32 -6.24 -34.35 -32.90
N GLN A 33 -7.09 -34.75 -31.94
CA GLN A 33 -7.59 -33.85 -30.88
C GLN A 33 -6.52 -33.50 -29.85
N PHE A 34 -5.49 -34.32 -29.71
CA PHE A 34 -4.38 -34.16 -28.78
C PHE A 34 -3.08 -33.78 -29.48
N ARG A 35 -3.17 -33.44 -30.78
CA ARG A 35 -2.00 -33.02 -31.54
C ARG A 35 -1.49 -31.70 -31.07
N GLN A 36 -0.24 -31.65 -30.62
CA GLN A 36 0.46 -30.48 -30.20
C GLN A 36 1.12 -29.79 -31.41
N TYR A 37 0.71 -28.55 -31.70
CA TYR A 37 1.18 -27.80 -32.87
C TYR A 37 2.35 -26.87 -32.55
N VAL A 38 2.63 -26.66 -31.28
CA VAL A 38 3.69 -25.78 -30.80
C VAL A 38 4.65 -26.58 -29.93
N GLU A 39 5.94 -26.38 -30.10
CA GLU A 39 6.96 -27.02 -29.27
C GLU A 39 6.82 -26.54 -27.81
N THR A 40 6.77 -27.51 -26.91
CA THR A 40 6.79 -27.27 -25.47
C THR A 40 7.93 -28.03 -24.82
N ARG A 41 8.35 -27.59 -23.64
CA ARG A 41 9.38 -28.25 -22.83
C ARG A 41 8.90 -28.48 -21.43
N ASN A 42 9.22 -29.65 -20.89
CA ASN A 42 9.06 -29.91 -19.46
C ASN A 42 10.39 -29.60 -18.80
N ILE A 43 10.34 -28.74 -17.78
CA ILE A 43 11.52 -28.33 -17.04
C ILE A 43 11.33 -28.60 -15.55
N LYS A 44 12.45 -28.78 -14.87
CA LYS A 44 12.55 -28.72 -13.42
C LYS A 44 13.38 -27.49 -13.04
N PHE A 45 12.97 -26.80 -12.00
CA PHE A 45 13.67 -25.61 -11.53
C PHE A 45 13.65 -25.51 -10.00
N ILE A 46 14.57 -24.74 -9.45
CA ILE A 46 14.64 -24.43 -8.04
C ILE A 46 14.44 -22.92 -7.91
N ASP A 47 13.48 -22.52 -7.07
CA ASP A 47 13.26 -21.13 -6.69
C ASP A 47 13.82 -20.93 -5.28
N VAL A 48 14.89 -20.14 -5.17
CA VAL A 48 15.56 -19.87 -3.90
C VAL A 48 15.03 -18.57 -3.32
N GLN A 49 14.19 -18.68 -2.30
CA GLN A 49 13.67 -17.52 -1.56
C GLN A 49 14.70 -17.08 -0.51
N VAL A 50 15.33 -15.94 -0.75
CA VAL A 50 16.24 -15.34 0.23
C VAL A 50 15.43 -14.53 1.23
N THR A 51 15.53 -14.86 2.51
CA THR A 51 14.88 -14.15 3.61
C THR A 51 15.93 -13.53 4.53
N ALA A 52 15.54 -12.49 5.25
CA ALA A 52 16.41 -11.83 6.20
C ALA A 52 16.90 -12.81 7.30
N SER A 53 18.18 -12.79 7.57
CA SER A 53 18.80 -13.57 8.65
C SER A 53 18.44 -12.99 10.03
N PRO A 54 18.70 -13.70 11.13
CA PRO A 54 18.61 -13.13 12.47
C PRO A 54 19.50 -11.91 12.66
N GLU A 55 20.70 -11.91 12.06
CA GLU A 55 21.66 -10.82 12.09
C GLU A 55 21.11 -9.59 11.36
N ASP A 56 20.50 -9.77 10.19
CA ASP A 56 19.82 -8.68 9.45
C ASP A 56 18.72 -8.06 10.29
N ARG A 57 17.89 -8.89 10.92
CA ARG A 57 16.82 -8.42 11.79
C ARG A 57 17.34 -7.63 12.99
N ASN A 58 18.40 -8.11 13.64
CA ASN A 58 19.02 -7.43 14.76
C ASN A 58 19.58 -6.07 14.35
N ALA A 59 20.28 -6.02 13.22
CA ALA A 59 20.83 -4.76 12.69
C ALA A 59 19.72 -3.72 12.42
N ILE A 60 18.62 -4.13 11.78
CA ILE A 60 17.47 -3.25 11.53
C ILE A 60 16.81 -2.83 12.86
N GLN A 61 16.74 -3.72 13.84
CA GLN A 61 16.18 -3.40 15.16
C GLN A 61 17.02 -2.35 15.89
N GLU A 62 18.34 -2.44 15.83
CA GLU A 62 19.26 -1.45 16.38
C GLU A 62 19.10 -0.09 15.70
N GLU A 63 19.05 -0.05 14.37
CA GLU A 63 18.77 1.18 13.63
C GLU A 63 17.44 1.82 14.04
N VAL A 64 16.36 1.03 14.10
CA VAL A 64 15.04 1.53 14.50
C VAL A 64 15.04 1.99 15.95
N MET A 65 15.82 1.38 16.84
CA MET A 65 15.97 1.82 18.22
C MET A 65 16.59 3.22 18.31
N GLU A 66 17.66 3.48 17.55
CA GLU A 66 18.28 4.81 17.47
C GLU A 66 17.31 5.88 16.98
N TYR A 67 16.54 5.58 15.93
CA TYR A 67 15.51 6.49 15.43
C TYR A 67 14.34 6.64 16.42
N THR A 68 14.02 5.61 17.19
CA THR A 68 12.99 5.68 18.23
C THR A 68 13.40 6.63 19.37
N GLU A 69 14.68 6.61 19.76
CA GLU A 69 15.23 7.56 20.74
C GLU A 69 15.19 8.99 20.20
N GLN A 70 15.57 9.20 18.93
CA GLN A 70 15.45 10.51 18.30
C GLN A 70 13.99 10.95 18.24
N LEU A 71 13.05 10.06 17.89
CA LEU A 71 11.62 10.33 17.87
C LEU A 71 11.10 10.75 19.26
N ALA A 72 11.61 10.14 20.33
CA ALA A 72 11.26 10.49 21.71
C ALA A 72 11.73 11.90 22.08
N GLY A 73 12.95 12.25 21.71
CA GLY A 73 13.58 13.53 22.07
C GLY A 73 13.16 14.72 21.21
N THR A 74 12.57 14.52 20.06
CA THR A 74 12.51 15.56 19.04
C THR A 74 11.34 16.51 19.18
N PRO A 75 11.59 17.75 19.29
CA PRO A 75 10.76 18.81 18.73
C PRO A 75 11.30 19.15 17.35
N GLY A 76 10.56 19.07 16.30
CA GLY A 76 11.01 19.56 15.00
C GLY A 76 10.42 18.84 13.82
N ASP A 77 11.22 18.59 12.80
CA ASP A 77 10.75 18.04 11.54
C ASP A 77 10.67 16.50 11.59
N TYR A 78 9.51 16.00 12.00
CA TYR A 78 9.20 14.57 11.98
C TYR A 78 9.23 13.97 10.57
N SER A 79 8.96 14.75 9.52
CA SER A 79 9.00 14.27 8.12
C SER A 79 10.40 13.86 7.72
N THR A 80 11.39 14.69 8.05
CA THR A 80 12.81 14.36 7.78
C THR A 80 13.27 13.16 8.59
N LEU A 81 12.91 13.06 9.88
CA LEU A 81 13.28 11.94 10.73
C LEU A 81 12.70 10.61 10.23
N VAL A 82 11.39 10.58 9.97
CA VAL A 82 10.68 9.38 9.50
C VAL A 82 11.21 8.91 8.14
N ARG A 83 11.51 9.85 7.24
CA ARG A 83 12.13 9.53 5.94
C ARG A 83 13.56 8.99 6.11
N ALA A 84 14.36 9.60 6.98
CA ALA A 84 15.73 9.15 7.25
C ALA A 84 15.76 7.73 7.86
N ALA A 85 14.76 7.40 8.68
CA ALA A 85 14.57 6.05 9.22
C ALA A 85 14.15 5.01 8.16
N GLY A 86 13.92 5.40 6.91
CA GLY A 86 13.47 4.51 5.84
C GLY A 86 12.07 3.93 6.07
N SER A 87 11.19 4.70 6.71
CA SER A 87 9.82 4.28 6.98
C SER A 87 8.99 4.15 5.71
N GLU A 88 8.23 3.06 5.57
CA GLU A 88 7.24 2.89 4.51
C GLU A 88 6.03 3.84 4.67
N VAL A 89 5.79 4.30 5.89
CA VAL A 89 4.69 5.23 6.19
C VAL A 89 5.28 6.64 6.29
N PRO A 90 4.99 7.53 5.35
CA PRO A 90 5.48 8.91 5.42
C PRO A 90 4.77 9.67 6.57
N TYR A 91 5.49 10.56 7.22
CA TYR A 91 4.86 11.50 8.14
C TYR A 91 4.23 12.67 7.37
N ILE A 92 2.95 12.90 7.62
CA ILE A 92 2.20 14.06 7.15
C ILE A 92 1.60 14.74 8.38
N ASP A 93 1.78 16.06 8.51
CA ASP A 93 1.29 16.83 9.66
C ASP A 93 -0.23 17.05 9.58
N LEU A 94 -0.97 15.97 9.75
CA LEU A 94 -2.43 15.91 9.65
C LEU A 94 -3.02 15.07 10.79
N TYR A 95 -4.27 15.35 11.16
CA TYR A 95 -5.05 14.50 12.04
C TYR A 95 -5.79 13.42 11.26
N TYR A 96 -5.56 12.18 11.65
CA TYR A 96 -6.14 10.98 11.02
C TYR A 96 -7.16 10.29 11.92
N THR A 97 -8.19 9.74 11.35
CA THR A 97 -9.03 8.76 12.07
C THR A 97 -8.22 7.47 12.28
N SER A 98 -8.62 6.65 13.25
CA SER A 98 -7.99 5.34 13.47
C SER A 98 -8.02 4.43 12.23
N LYS A 99 -8.97 4.63 11.34
CA LYS A 99 -9.12 3.83 10.11
C LYS A 99 -7.99 4.08 9.08
N ALA A 100 -7.38 5.24 9.12
CA ALA A 100 -6.32 5.64 8.20
C ALA A 100 -4.90 5.34 8.73
N LEU A 101 -4.79 4.92 9.99
CA LEU A 101 -3.52 4.54 10.60
C LEU A 101 -3.26 3.03 10.47
N PRO A 102 -2.00 2.59 10.47
CA PRO A 102 -1.67 1.16 10.51
C PRO A 102 -2.36 0.45 11.69
N THR A 103 -2.94 -0.72 11.44
CA THR A 103 -3.76 -1.45 12.41
C THR A 103 -2.99 -1.83 13.67
N ASP A 104 -1.71 -2.16 13.54
CA ASP A 104 -0.82 -2.47 14.65
C ASP A 104 -0.50 -1.25 15.52
N VAL A 105 -0.42 -0.05 14.93
CA VAL A 105 -0.31 1.24 15.64
C VAL A 105 -1.61 1.52 16.39
N VAL A 106 -2.76 1.39 15.71
CA VAL A 106 -4.09 1.63 16.32
C VAL A 106 -4.29 0.76 17.56
N ALA A 107 -3.94 -0.50 17.50
CA ALA A 107 -4.06 -1.44 18.63
C ALA A 107 -3.24 -1.01 19.88
N ARG A 108 -2.29 -0.08 19.72
CA ARG A 108 -1.39 0.39 20.77
C ARG A 108 -1.57 1.87 21.15
N LEU A 109 -2.41 2.59 20.43
CA LEU A 109 -2.61 4.04 20.65
C LEU A 109 -3.04 4.38 22.08
N ASP A 110 -3.88 3.54 22.69
CA ASP A 110 -4.42 3.80 24.03
C ASP A 110 -3.41 3.50 25.14
N SER A 111 -2.35 2.73 24.84
CA SER A 111 -1.25 2.45 25.77
C SER A 111 -0.22 3.58 25.86
N VAL A 112 -0.34 4.60 25.01
CA VAL A 112 0.63 5.71 24.92
C VAL A 112 -0.06 7.05 25.17
N SER A 113 0.46 7.83 26.12
CA SER A 113 0.03 9.20 26.33
C SER A 113 0.47 10.12 25.17
N VAL A 114 -0.17 11.27 25.03
CA VAL A 114 0.28 12.31 24.09
C VAL A 114 1.71 12.74 24.44
N GLY A 115 2.57 12.79 23.44
CA GLY A 115 4.02 13.03 23.58
C GLY A 115 4.83 11.76 23.81
N GLY A 116 4.20 10.63 24.16
CA GLY A 116 4.86 9.36 24.40
C GLY A 116 5.22 8.62 23.12
N VAL A 117 6.18 7.71 23.24
CA VAL A 117 6.69 6.82 22.17
C VAL A 117 6.42 5.38 22.55
N TYR A 118 6.09 4.55 21.57
CA TYR A 118 5.96 3.11 21.69
C TYR A 118 6.88 2.41 20.67
N GLY A 119 7.60 1.41 21.14
CA GLY A 119 8.48 0.59 20.30
C GLY A 119 9.96 0.69 20.72
N PRO A 120 10.88 0.10 19.93
CA PRO A 120 10.58 -0.69 18.75
C PRO A 120 9.89 -2.03 19.04
N TYR A 121 9.06 -2.51 18.11
CA TYR A 121 8.42 -3.83 18.16
C TYR A 121 8.36 -4.47 16.78
N TYR A 122 8.47 -5.80 16.74
CA TYR A 122 8.33 -6.56 15.52
C TYR A 122 6.86 -6.89 15.22
N ASN A 123 6.43 -6.65 13.99
CA ASN A 123 5.13 -7.04 13.47
C ASN A 123 5.30 -8.21 12.47
N ALA A 124 4.89 -9.40 12.89
CA ALA A 124 5.02 -10.61 12.09
C ALA A 124 4.06 -10.65 10.89
N THR A 125 3.00 -9.85 10.88
CA THR A 125 1.99 -9.85 9.82
C THR A 125 2.54 -9.32 8.50
N ASP A 126 3.39 -8.31 8.57
CA ASP A 126 3.99 -7.64 7.42
C ASP A 126 5.53 -7.61 7.45
N ASN A 127 6.13 -8.38 8.38
CA ASN A 127 7.57 -8.51 8.53
C ASN A 127 8.29 -7.15 8.67
N THR A 128 7.78 -6.30 9.59
CA THR A 128 8.34 -4.97 9.85
C THR A 128 8.76 -4.79 11.29
N ILE A 129 9.71 -3.88 11.55
CA ILE A 129 10.04 -3.37 12.87
C ILE A 129 9.52 -1.95 12.96
N ASN A 130 8.69 -1.69 13.98
CA ASN A 130 7.89 -0.48 14.07
C ASN A 130 8.13 0.27 15.37
N SER A 131 8.05 1.59 15.31
CA SER A 131 7.85 2.46 16.46
C SER A 131 6.98 3.64 16.08
N PHE A 132 6.34 4.28 17.07
CA PHE A 132 5.56 5.49 16.79
C PHE A 132 5.55 6.43 17.99
N LYS A 133 5.34 7.71 17.71
CA LYS A 133 5.08 8.76 18.71
C LYS A 133 3.67 9.31 18.52
N LYS A 134 2.90 9.33 19.60
CA LYS A 134 1.57 9.95 19.63
C LYS A 134 1.73 11.44 19.88
N LEU A 135 1.64 12.25 18.82
CA LEU A 135 1.89 13.69 18.90
C LEU A 135 0.71 14.47 19.47
N ALA A 136 -0.50 14.09 19.06
CA ALA A 136 -1.72 14.75 19.54
C ALA A 136 -2.94 13.83 19.38
N THR A 137 -3.98 14.13 20.16
CA THR A 137 -5.33 13.60 20.00
C THR A 137 -6.31 14.76 20.06
N ALA A 138 -7.30 14.76 19.17
CA ALA A 138 -8.33 15.79 19.16
C ALA A 138 -9.66 15.21 18.71
N SER A 139 -10.75 15.62 19.36
CA SER A 139 -12.11 15.36 18.88
C SER A 139 -12.44 16.36 17.79
N MET A 140 -12.47 15.91 16.54
CA MET A 140 -12.63 16.76 15.36
C MET A 140 -13.79 16.28 14.48
N PRO A 141 -14.43 17.17 13.70
CA PRO A 141 -15.46 16.76 12.77
C PRO A 141 -14.88 15.83 11.70
N ASP A 142 -15.65 14.79 11.37
CA ASP A 142 -15.34 13.89 10.26
C ASP A 142 -15.69 14.53 8.92
N SER A 143 -16.72 15.39 8.90
CA SER A 143 -17.17 16.09 7.70
C SER A 143 -17.32 17.57 7.97
N VAL A 144 -16.85 18.39 7.04
CA VAL A 144 -16.90 19.86 7.07
C VAL A 144 -17.58 20.36 5.82
N GLN A 145 -18.62 21.17 5.98
CA GLN A 145 -19.22 21.92 4.89
C GLN A 145 -18.53 23.29 4.79
N TYR A 146 -18.05 23.60 3.62
CA TYR A 146 -17.36 24.86 3.38
C TYR A 146 -17.70 25.42 2.00
N ARG A 147 -17.43 26.70 1.79
CA ARG A 147 -17.45 27.37 0.50
C ARG A 147 -16.17 28.13 0.30
N GLN A 148 -15.85 28.42 -0.96
CA GLN A 148 -14.60 29.07 -1.31
C GLN A 148 -14.73 30.02 -2.48
N ILE A 149 -13.80 31.00 -2.53
CA ILE A 149 -13.53 31.82 -3.71
C ILE A 149 -12.05 31.71 -4.00
N GLN A 150 -11.71 31.23 -5.18
CA GLN A 150 -10.34 31.23 -5.69
C GLN A 150 -10.04 32.59 -6.31
N VAL A 151 -8.96 33.19 -5.88
CA VAL A 151 -8.50 34.51 -6.34
C VAL A 151 -7.18 34.36 -7.05
N VAL A 152 -7.13 34.80 -8.30
CA VAL A 152 -5.92 34.82 -9.13
C VAL A 152 -5.85 36.19 -9.81
N ALA A 153 -4.66 36.79 -9.83
CA ALA A 153 -4.37 38.02 -10.56
C ALA A 153 -3.09 37.85 -11.38
N GLU A 154 -2.59 38.89 -12.00
CA GLU A 154 -1.45 38.85 -12.91
C GLU A 154 -0.15 38.35 -12.23
N ASP A 155 0.01 38.63 -10.94
CA ASP A 155 1.14 38.18 -10.13
C ASP A 155 0.71 37.90 -8.68
N ALA A 156 1.60 37.28 -7.91
CA ALA A 156 1.33 36.89 -6.53
C ALA A 156 1.04 38.07 -5.60
N ALA A 157 1.69 39.22 -5.81
CA ALA A 157 1.46 40.40 -4.99
C ALA A 157 0.07 41.01 -5.23
N LYS A 158 -0.33 41.12 -6.50
CA LYS A 158 -1.68 41.59 -6.86
C LYS A 158 -2.74 40.58 -6.42
N THR A 159 -2.48 39.27 -6.56
CA THR A 159 -3.36 38.21 -6.08
C THR A 159 -3.62 38.36 -4.58
N LYS A 160 -2.56 38.57 -3.79
CA LYS A 160 -2.68 38.77 -2.34
C LYS A 160 -3.48 40.02 -1.98
N VAL A 161 -3.19 41.17 -2.57
CA VAL A 161 -3.91 42.42 -2.33
C VAL A 161 -5.40 42.29 -2.65
N LEU A 162 -5.71 41.64 -3.79
CA LEU A 162 -7.09 41.38 -4.21
C LEU A 162 -7.80 40.46 -3.22
N ALA A 163 -7.15 39.36 -2.82
CA ALA A 163 -7.71 38.42 -1.86
C ALA A 163 -7.93 39.04 -0.49
N ASP A 164 -7.00 39.86 -0.01
CA ASP A 164 -7.13 40.59 1.25
C ASP A 164 -8.33 41.58 1.21
N SER A 165 -8.55 42.27 0.07
CA SER A 165 -9.70 43.11 -0.16
C SER A 165 -11.03 42.35 -0.14
N ILE A 166 -11.10 41.21 -0.84
CA ILE A 166 -12.27 40.33 -0.87
C ILE A 166 -12.57 39.80 0.53
N TYR A 167 -11.57 39.29 1.21
CA TYR A 167 -11.68 38.78 2.58
C TYR A 167 -12.25 39.84 3.53
N THR A 168 -11.71 41.05 3.46
CA THR A 168 -12.14 42.20 4.31
C THR A 168 -13.57 42.60 4.00
N ALA A 169 -13.96 42.64 2.71
CA ALA A 169 -15.32 42.95 2.31
C ALA A 169 -16.35 41.93 2.84
N ILE A 170 -16.04 40.64 2.70
CA ILE A 170 -16.93 39.56 3.20
C ILE A 170 -16.99 39.61 4.74
N LYS A 171 -15.87 39.84 5.41
CA LYS A 171 -15.82 39.98 6.88
C LYS A 171 -16.62 41.21 7.35
N GLY A 172 -16.70 42.22 6.51
CA GLY A 172 -17.49 43.44 6.76
C GLY A 172 -19.00 43.28 6.40
N GLY A 173 -19.44 42.09 6.00
CA GLY A 173 -20.86 41.78 5.76
C GLY A 173 -21.27 41.71 4.29
N ALA A 174 -20.34 41.85 3.34
CA ALA A 174 -20.67 41.64 1.94
C ALA A 174 -21.09 40.18 1.69
N ASP A 175 -22.06 39.97 0.78
CA ASP A 175 -22.55 38.63 0.46
C ASP A 175 -21.50 37.82 -0.28
N PHE A 176 -21.20 36.64 0.24
CA PHE A 176 -20.17 35.75 -0.27
C PHE A 176 -20.48 35.27 -1.70
N ALA A 177 -21.74 34.91 -1.96
CA ALA A 177 -22.13 34.37 -3.26
C ALA A 177 -22.12 35.46 -4.33
N GLU A 178 -22.54 36.69 -4.00
CA GLU A 178 -22.49 37.82 -4.91
C GLU A 178 -21.05 38.21 -5.27
N ILE A 179 -20.12 38.11 -4.29
CA ILE A 179 -18.70 38.32 -4.60
C ILE A 179 -18.18 37.16 -5.45
N ALA A 180 -18.47 35.91 -5.11
CA ALA A 180 -18.04 34.77 -5.90
C ALA A 180 -18.46 34.88 -7.38
N LYS A 181 -19.70 35.28 -7.64
CA LYS A 181 -20.22 35.52 -9.00
C LYS A 181 -19.42 36.56 -9.78
N LYS A 182 -18.93 37.62 -9.14
CA LYS A 182 -18.07 38.63 -9.79
C LYS A 182 -16.78 38.06 -10.34
N TYR A 183 -16.32 36.93 -9.75
CA TYR A 183 -15.13 36.20 -10.17
C TYR A 183 -15.46 34.91 -10.94
N GLY A 184 -16.69 34.79 -11.46
CA GLY A 184 -17.11 33.65 -12.28
C GLY A 184 -17.29 32.34 -11.51
N GLN A 185 -17.52 32.41 -10.19
CA GLN A 185 -17.66 31.25 -9.31
C GLN A 185 -19.04 31.23 -8.66
N THR A 186 -19.55 30.04 -8.33
CA THR A 186 -20.91 29.90 -7.77
C THR A 186 -21.00 30.36 -6.31
N GLY A 187 -19.93 30.22 -5.54
CA GLY A 187 -19.93 30.45 -4.10
C GLY A 187 -20.79 29.45 -3.32
N GLU A 188 -21.19 28.34 -3.94
CA GLU A 188 -21.93 27.27 -3.31
C GLU A 188 -21.07 26.50 -2.31
N SER A 189 -21.72 25.93 -1.31
CA SER A 189 -21.03 25.10 -0.31
C SER A 189 -20.94 23.65 -0.76
N THR A 190 -19.83 23.01 -0.39
CA THR A 190 -19.58 21.59 -0.60
C THR A 190 -19.13 20.93 0.71
N TRP A 191 -19.15 19.59 0.73
CA TRP A 191 -18.67 18.82 1.87
C TRP A 191 -17.33 18.17 1.58
N ILE A 192 -16.43 18.19 2.54
CA ILE A 192 -15.23 17.35 2.60
C ILE A 192 -15.31 16.47 3.84
N SER A 193 -14.93 15.21 3.69
CA SER A 193 -14.85 14.24 4.80
C SER A 193 -13.45 13.66 4.93
N SER A 194 -13.16 13.03 6.05
CA SER A 194 -11.88 12.33 6.28
C SER A 194 -11.56 11.35 5.15
N ALA A 195 -12.56 10.63 4.63
CA ALA A 195 -12.38 9.70 3.53
C ALA A 195 -11.86 10.34 2.22
N ASN A 196 -12.05 11.66 2.04
CA ASN A 196 -11.60 12.36 0.83
C ASN A 196 -10.10 12.67 0.84
N TYR A 197 -9.44 12.71 2.01
CA TYR A 197 -8.06 13.14 2.11
C TYR A 197 -7.13 12.20 2.89
N GLU A 198 -7.65 11.34 3.77
CA GLU A 198 -6.82 10.48 4.63
C GLU A 198 -6.01 9.43 3.85
N GLY A 199 -6.46 9.02 2.66
CA GLY A 199 -5.73 8.10 1.78
C GLY A 199 -4.88 8.80 0.72
N ALA A 200 -4.88 10.15 0.68
CA ALA A 200 -4.15 10.92 -0.31
C ALA A 200 -2.74 11.27 0.16
N GLN A 201 -1.80 11.28 -0.77
CA GLN A 201 -0.47 11.82 -0.51
C GLN A 201 -0.55 13.35 -0.59
N LEU A 202 -0.71 13.98 0.58
CA LEU A 202 -0.83 15.43 0.70
C LEU A 202 0.53 16.07 0.93
N ASP A 203 0.85 17.08 0.16
CA ASP A 203 2.04 17.90 0.28
C ASP A 203 1.73 19.39 0.10
N GLY A 204 2.66 20.24 0.49
CA GLY A 204 2.64 21.67 0.22
C GLY A 204 1.25 22.32 0.36
N ASP A 205 0.74 22.81 -0.74
CA ASP A 205 -0.52 23.55 -0.81
C ASP A 205 -1.74 22.69 -0.49
N ASN A 206 -1.75 21.40 -0.89
CA ASN A 206 -2.86 20.49 -0.60
C ASN A 206 -2.97 20.22 0.91
N LEU A 207 -1.85 19.98 1.57
CA LEU A 207 -1.81 19.77 3.02
C LEU A 207 -2.27 21.03 3.76
N LYS A 208 -1.78 22.21 3.33
CA LYS A 208 -2.16 23.50 3.89
C LYS A 208 -3.66 23.77 3.72
N TYR A 209 -4.21 23.43 2.56
CA TYR A 209 -5.64 23.55 2.27
C TYR A 209 -6.49 22.66 3.18
N VAL A 210 -6.18 21.37 3.24
CA VAL A 210 -6.94 20.39 4.07
C VAL A 210 -6.85 20.76 5.54
N ASN A 211 -5.66 21.10 6.03
CA ASN A 211 -5.49 21.54 7.43
C ASN A 211 -6.34 22.79 7.72
N THR A 212 -6.36 23.79 6.83
CA THR A 212 -7.15 24.99 7.02
C THR A 212 -8.64 24.68 7.09
N VAL A 213 -9.19 23.94 6.12
CA VAL A 213 -10.62 23.59 6.09
C VAL A 213 -11.05 22.79 7.33
N THR A 214 -10.22 21.86 7.78
CA THR A 214 -10.59 20.95 8.88
C THR A 214 -10.44 21.57 10.26
N THR A 215 -9.57 22.56 10.43
CA THR A 215 -9.30 23.24 11.71
C THR A 215 -10.14 24.49 11.95
N LEU A 216 -10.53 25.23 10.90
CA LEU A 216 -11.40 26.40 11.03
C LEU A 216 -12.70 26.07 11.79
N GLY A 217 -13.12 26.97 12.67
CA GLY A 217 -14.40 26.89 13.38
C GLY A 217 -15.62 27.09 12.47
N LYS A 218 -16.81 26.69 12.93
CA LYS A 218 -18.06 26.99 12.21
C LYS A 218 -18.24 28.50 12.08
N ASN A 219 -18.58 28.96 10.89
CA ASN A 219 -18.68 30.36 10.45
C ASN A 219 -17.35 31.12 10.41
N GLU A 220 -16.24 30.48 10.69
CA GLU A 220 -14.93 31.09 10.52
C GLU A 220 -14.49 31.12 9.06
N MET A 221 -13.63 32.10 8.77
CA MET A 221 -13.07 32.33 7.43
C MET A 221 -11.56 32.42 7.50
N ALA A 222 -10.91 32.01 6.41
CA ALA A 222 -9.49 32.22 6.17
C ALA A 222 -9.21 32.74 4.76
N ASN A 223 -8.18 33.58 4.65
CA ASN A 223 -7.53 33.89 3.37
C ASN A 223 -6.25 33.04 3.27
N LEU A 224 -6.34 31.96 2.53
CA LEU A 224 -5.29 30.96 2.38
C LEU A 224 -4.43 31.29 1.17
N SER A 225 -3.17 31.64 1.39
CA SER A 225 -2.21 31.87 0.32
C SER A 225 -1.56 30.56 -0.10
N LEU A 226 -1.71 30.19 -1.36
CA LEU A 226 -1.13 29.04 -2.02
C LEU A 226 -0.15 29.51 -3.12
N ALA A 227 0.62 28.59 -3.70
CA ALA A 227 1.66 28.94 -4.67
C ALA A 227 1.14 29.70 -5.90
N GLN A 228 -0.05 29.35 -6.39
CA GLN A 228 -0.61 29.91 -7.63
C GLN A 228 -1.90 30.70 -7.44
N ALA A 229 -2.47 30.75 -6.23
CA ALA A 229 -3.73 31.40 -5.94
C ALA A 229 -3.87 31.74 -4.46
N ASN A 230 -4.75 32.68 -4.15
CA ASN A 230 -5.31 32.76 -2.80
C ASN A 230 -6.71 32.15 -2.81
N ILE A 231 -7.08 31.51 -1.69
CA ILE A 231 -8.42 30.94 -1.52
C ILE A 231 -9.06 31.54 -0.28
N ILE A 232 -10.19 32.19 -0.46
CA ILE A 232 -11.04 32.65 0.63
C ILE A 232 -11.94 31.49 1.01
N LEU A 233 -11.70 30.90 2.17
CA LEU A 233 -12.45 29.76 2.71
C LEU A 233 -13.43 30.25 3.78
N GLN A 234 -14.62 29.66 3.83
CA GLN A 234 -15.56 29.81 4.93
C GLN A 234 -16.17 28.46 5.30
N VAL A 235 -16.08 28.07 6.54
CA VAL A 235 -16.74 26.87 7.06
C VAL A 235 -18.19 27.18 7.42
N MET A 236 -19.11 26.39 6.86
CA MET A 236 -20.56 26.59 7.01
C MET A 236 -21.14 25.67 8.08
N ASP A 237 -20.71 24.40 8.11
CA ASP A 237 -21.22 23.42 9.06
C ASP A 237 -20.19 22.31 9.31
N LYS A 238 -20.36 21.57 10.41
CA LYS A 238 -19.49 20.46 10.82
C LYS A 238 -20.35 19.32 11.34
N LYS A 239 -20.00 18.07 10.96
CA LYS A 239 -20.77 16.88 11.34
C LYS A 239 -19.86 15.73 11.78
N ALA A 240 -20.45 14.82 12.55
CA ALA A 240 -19.86 13.54 12.91
C ALA A 240 -18.49 13.67 13.59
N VAL A 241 -18.49 14.19 14.81
CA VAL A 241 -17.25 14.32 15.62
C VAL A 241 -16.64 12.94 15.88
N LYS A 242 -15.35 12.81 15.63
CA LYS A 242 -14.55 11.62 15.86
C LYS A 242 -13.24 11.96 16.54
N ASP A 243 -12.71 11.03 17.31
CA ASP A 243 -11.33 11.14 17.78
C ASP A 243 -10.37 10.93 16.64
N LYS A 244 -9.47 11.88 16.48
CA LYS A 244 -8.41 11.86 15.49
C LYS A 244 -7.06 12.01 16.15
N TYR A 245 -6.06 11.44 15.53
CA TYR A 245 -4.72 11.30 16.05
C TYR A 245 -3.71 11.89 15.09
N LYS A 246 -2.72 12.57 15.63
CA LYS A 246 -1.51 12.95 14.92
C LYS A 246 -0.40 12.04 15.43
N VAL A 247 0.18 11.23 14.53
CA VAL A 247 1.14 10.18 14.88
C VAL A 247 2.32 10.22 13.91
N ALA A 248 3.53 10.20 14.42
CA ALA A 248 4.71 9.95 13.63
C ALA A 248 5.06 8.45 13.76
N VAL A 249 5.08 7.74 12.64
CA VAL A 249 5.28 6.28 12.57
C VAL A 249 6.59 5.99 11.85
N ILE A 250 7.43 5.17 12.46
CA ILE A 250 8.56 4.51 11.81
C ILE A 250 8.14 3.07 11.58
N LYS A 251 8.04 2.67 10.31
CA LYS A 251 7.69 1.32 9.89
C LYS A 251 8.75 0.84 8.90
N ARG A 252 9.67 0.01 9.39
CA ARG A 252 10.82 -0.45 8.65
C ARG A 252 10.66 -1.91 8.24
N PRO A 253 10.65 -2.25 6.94
CA PRO A 253 10.61 -3.63 6.49
C PRO A 253 11.90 -4.36 6.90
N VAL A 254 11.76 -5.64 7.23
CA VAL A 254 12.90 -6.50 7.52
C VAL A 254 13.36 -7.15 6.23
N GLU A 255 14.36 -6.54 5.61
CA GLU A 255 14.98 -6.97 4.37
C GLU A 255 16.29 -7.72 4.64
N PHE A 256 16.71 -8.57 3.72
CA PHE A 256 18.01 -9.24 3.80
C PHE A 256 19.15 -8.33 3.33
N SER A 257 20.32 -8.47 3.96
CA SER A 257 21.54 -7.78 3.58
C SER A 257 22.19 -8.38 2.33
N LYS A 258 23.19 -7.66 1.80
CA LYS A 258 24.06 -8.18 0.73
C LYS A 258 24.82 -9.44 1.16
N GLU A 259 25.20 -9.50 2.41
CA GLU A 259 25.90 -10.63 3.02
C GLU A 259 24.99 -11.86 3.01
N THR A 260 23.76 -11.74 3.48
CA THR A 260 22.76 -12.80 3.44
C THR A 260 22.48 -13.26 2.01
N TYR A 261 22.30 -12.32 1.08
CA TYR A 261 22.12 -12.67 -0.33
C TYR A 261 23.36 -13.38 -0.90
N SER A 262 24.55 -12.87 -0.66
CA SER A 262 25.80 -13.46 -1.17
C SER A 262 26.02 -14.85 -0.63
N LYS A 263 25.71 -15.08 0.66
CA LYS A 263 25.76 -16.42 1.26
C LYS A 263 24.80 -17.37 0.56
N ALA A 264 23.54 -16.99 0.42
CA ALA A 264 22.53 -17.82 -0.24
C ALA A 264 22.90 -18.14 -1.70
N TYR A 265 23.42 -17.14 -2.42
CA TYR A 265 23.91 -17.31 -3.79
C TYR A 265 25.09 -18.28 -3.89
N ASN A 266 26.08 -18.14 -3.00
CA ASN A 266 27.26 -19.02 -2.98
C ASN A 266 26.87 -20.45 -2.59
N ASP A 267 26.04 -20.63 -1.59
CA ASP A 267 25.55 -21.95 -1.14
C ASP A 267 24.80 -22.67 -2.31
N PHE A 268 23.93 -21.92 -3.00
CA PHE A 268 23.21 -22.48 -4.16
C PHE A 268 24.14 -22.75 -5.34
N SER A 269 25.09 -21.89 -5.63
CA SER A 269 26.09 -22.10 -6.70
C SER A 269 26.96 -23.33 -6.44
N GLN A 270 27.36 -23.56 -5.21
CA GLN A 270 28.06 -24.74 -4.79
C GLN A 270 27.22 -26.02 -4.93
N PHE A 271 25.93 -25.94 -4.56
CA PHE A 271 24.99 -27.03 -4.76
C PHE A 271 24.88 -27.42 -6.24
N ILE A 272 24.72 -26.43 -7.15
CA ILE A 272 24.68 -26.70 -8.60
C ILE A 272 25.97 -27.33 -9.09
N ALA A 273 27.11 -26.79 -8.71
CA ALA A 273 28.43 -27.32 -9.13
C ALA A 273 28.65 -28.77 -8.67
N SER A 274 28.15 -29.13 -7.48
CA SER A 274 28.23 -30.48 -6.94
C SER A 274 27.24 -31.47 -7.55
N ASN A 275 26.15 -30.94 -8.18
CA ASN A 275 25.05 -31.73 -8.73
C ASN A 275 24.82 -31.37 -10.21
N PRO A 276 25.77 -31.70 -11.13
CA PRO A 276 25.75 -31.24 -12.51
C PRO A 276 24.72 -31.95 -13.40
N THR A 277 23.97 -32.94 -12.89
CA THR A 277 22.91 -33.66 -13.65
C THR A 277 21.57 -33.55 -12.93
N LEU A 278 20.49 -33.68 -13.71
CA LEU A 278 19.13 -33.62 -13.18
C LEU A 278 18.87 -34.73 -12.14
N GLU A 279 19.44 -35.93 -12.34
CA GLU A 279 19.31 -37.05 -11.40
C GLU A 279 19.95 -36.71 -10.07
N LYS A 280 21.18 -36.14 -10.07
CA LYS A 280 21.87 -35.70 -8.84
C LYS A 280 21.15 -34.55 -8.16
N MET A 281 20.69 -33.54 -8.91
CA MET A 281 19.90 -32.44 -8.37
C MET A 281 18.63 -32.97 -7.69
N THR A 282 17.91 -33.90 -8.38
CA THR A 282 16.68 -34.48 -7.83
C THR A 282 16.93 -35.27 -6.56
N ALA A 283 18.03 -36.02 -6.51
CA ALA A 283 18.36 -36.85 -5.35
C ALA A 283 18.80 -36.01 -4.12
N ASN A 284 19.48 -34.88 -4.32
CA ASN A 284 20.17 -34.16 -3.25
C ASN A 284 19.51 -32.80 -2.91
N ALA A 285 18.47 -32.36 -3.65
CA ALA A 285 17.86 -31.05 -3.44
C ALA A 285 17.21 -30.94 -2.05
N GLU A 286 16.43 -31.93 -1.66
CA GLU A 286 15.70 -31.93 -0.38
C GLU A 286 16.65 -31.92 0.81
N ASP A 287 17.68 -32.74 0.80
CA ASP A 287 18.71 -32.81 1.86
C ASP A 287 19.49 -31.48 1.96
N ALA A 288 19.66 -30.77 0.84
CA ALA A 288 20.28 -29.45 0.81
C ALA A 288 19.31 -28.30 1.14
N GLY A 289 18.06 -28.59 1.43
CA GLY A 289 17.03 -27.61 1.77
C GLY A 289 16.41 -26.91 0.56
N TYR A 290 16.61 -27.42 -0.64
CA TYR A 290 16.05 -26.88 -1.88
C TYR A 290 14.83 -27.66 -2.33
N LYS A 291 13.81 -26.96 -2.81
CA LYS A 291 12.62 -27.56 -3.39
C LYS A 291 12.72 -27.55 -4.92
N LEU A 292 12.71 -28.76 -5.50
CA LEU A 292 12.63 -28.92 -6.96
C LEU A 292 11.16 -28.82 -7.40
N LEU A 293 10.89 -27.91 -8.32
CA LEU A 293 9.57 -27.65 -8.87
C LEU A 293 9.50 -28.11 -10.31
N ASP A 294 8.33 -28.59 -10.73
CA ASP A 294 8.06 -29.02 -12.10
C ASP A 294 7.21 -27.99 -12.84
N ARG A 295 7.56 -27.71 -14.08
CA ARG A 295 6.75 -26.95 -15.02
C ARG A 295 6.66 -27.74 -16.33
N ASN A 296 5.48 -28.22 -16.62
CA ASN A 296 5.19 -28.96 -17.87
C ASN A 296 4.63 -27.99 -18.92
N ASP A 297 4.80 -28.36 -20.19
CA ASP A 297 4.24 -27.64 -21.34
C ASP A 297 4.62 -26.15 -21.40
N LEU A 298 5.89 -25.83 -21.08
CA LEU A 298 6.42 -24.48 -21.20
C LEU A 298 6.58 -24.12 -22.69
N TYR A 299 5.89 -23.09 -23.14
CA TYR A 299 5.97 -22.56 -24.50
C TYR A 299 7.15 -21.60 -24.65
N SER A 300 7.74 -21.55 -25.85
CA SER A 300 8.86 -20.64 -26.16
C SER A 300 8.49 -19.15 -26.07
N SER A 301 7.18 -18.82 -26.08
CA SER A 301 6.67 -17.46 -25.93
C SER A 301 6.42 -17.04 -24.48
N GLU A 302 6.58 -17.93 -23.53
CA GLU A 302 6.41 -17.58 -22.11
C GLU A 302 7.66 -16.87 -21.57
N HIS A 303 7.45 -15.74 -20.89
CA HIS A 303 8.51 -14.89 -20.32
C HIS A 303 8.67 -15.04 -18.80
N GLY A 304 8.12 -16.11 -18.22
CA GLY A 304 8.21 -16.36 -16.79
C GLY A 304 7.95 -17.81 -16.41
N ILE A 305 8.54 -18.24 -15.32
CA ILE A 305 8.38 -19.58 -14.76
C ILE A 305 7.91 -19.44 -13.32
N GLY A 306 6.67 -19.89 -13.06
CA GLY A 306 6.09 -19.83 -11.71
C GLY A 306 5.88 -18.42 -11.18
N GLY A 307 6.50 -17.68 -10.62
CA GLY A 307 6.46 -16.27 -10.24
C GLY A 307 7.71 -15.52 -10.68
N ILE A 308 8.68 -16.24 -11.24
CA ILE A 308 9.97 -15.71 -11.66
C ILE A 308 9.80 -15.10 -13.05
N ARG A 309 10.11 -13.82 -13.19
CA ARG A 309 10.14 -13.12 -14.48
C ARG A 309 11.59 -12.94 -14.90
N GLY A 310 11.92 -13.33 -16.12
CA GLY A 310 13.22 -13.07 -16.73
C GLY A 310 13.34 -11.65 -17.27
#